data_a8699c727514efc0b6a266a63e74dc2c
#
_entry.id   a8699c727514efc0b6a266a63e74dc2c
#
_cell.length_a   1.000
_cell.length_b   1.000
_cell.length_c   1.000
_cell.angle_alpha   90.00
_cell.angle_beta   90.00
_cell.angle_gamma   90.00
#
_symmetry.space_group_name_H-M   'P 1'
#
loop_
_entity.id
_entity.type
_entity.pdbx_description
1 polymer ?
#
loop_
_entity_poly.entity_id
_entity_poly.type
_entity_poly.pdbx_seq_one_letter_code
_entity_poly.pdbx_strand_id
1 'polypeptide(L)'
;MTAMTDIYVNPIGGCDWYRGEVQNDDCGLGALKTLEHAIRKISVLRQTGENSPVTVWLAPGKYFIDDTITIPKNCDNITFRPLGGKVEIIGAKRLQDVMCDELYGVECLSAKVPDGAIPEDLFVNGKRADITRYPESGYLSAVETGSKTGALYDGTDWMIADRDLSELVGLYDATVVFRHFWIEERLKIESFDALSRKAVFDRHTTFTALTLNKDKKSESLGMNCEDAECDSNDANSRMDYIIEGLPQMLKKPNEWVYVKDTN
;
A
#
# COMPACT_ATOMS: atom_id res chain seq x y z
N MET A 1 20.49 28.50 30.98
CA MET A 1 19.68 27.30 30.69
C MET A 1 18.61 27.72 29.71
N THR A 2 18.64 27.22 28.49
CA THR A 2 17.57 27.51 27.49
C THR A 2 16.28 26.89 28.03
N ALA A 3 15.23 27.67 28.16
CA ALA A 3 13.92 27.19 28.57
C ALA A 3 13.50 26.10 27.56
N MET A 4 13.05 24.96 28.04
CA MET A 4 12.55 23.88 27.22
C MET A 4 11.02 23.96 27.23
N THR A 5 10.39 23.88 26.07
CA THR A 5 8.94 23.93 25.95
C THR A 5 8.40 22.53 25.85
N ASP A 6 7.50 22.15 26.76
CA ASP A 6 6.81 20.87 26.72
C ASP A 6 5.43 21.02 26.09
N ILE A 7 5.07 20.10 25.21
CA ILE A 7 3.74 19.99 24.60
C ILE A 7 3.22 18.56 24.84
N TYR A 8 2.00 18.46 25.33
CA TYR A 8 1.39 17.16 25.63
C TYR A 8 0.35 16.80 24.60
N VAL A 9 0.36 15.54 24.16
CA VAL A 9 -0.61 14.98 23.21
C VAL A 9 -1.19 13.70 23.78
N ASN A 10 -2.52 13.58 23.75
CA ASN A 10 -3.25 12.41 24.24
C ASN A 10 -4.33 12.02 23.22
N PRO A 11 -4.23 10.86 22.55
CA PRO A 11 -5.16 10.49 21.48
C PRO A 11 -6.55 10.10 21.98
N ILE A 12 -6.71 9.84 23.29
CA ILE A 12 -7.96 9.42 23.91
C ILE A 12 -8.65 10.58 24.63
N GLY A 13 -7.93 11.25 25.53
CA GLY A 13 -8.48 12.30 26.41
C GLY A 13 -8.09 13.72 25.98
N GLY A 14 -7.32 13.89 24.93
CA GLY A 14 -6.90 15.21 24.43
C GLY A 14 -7.96 15.90 23.57
N CYS A 15 -7.80 17.21 23.40
CA CYS A 15 -8.63 18.05 22.54
C CYS A 15 -7.78 19.08 21.82
N ASP A 16 -7.95 19.22 20.51
CA ASP A 16 -7.13 20.13 19.69
C ASP A 16 -7.48 21.62 19.88
N TRP A 17 -8.51 21.92 20.66
CA TRP A 17 -8.81 23.26 21.14
C TRP A 17 -8.03 23.65 22.41
N TYR A 18 -7.37 22.68 23.06
CA TYR A 18 -6.56 22.93 24.24
C TYR A 18 -5.17 23.47 23.86
N ARG A 19 -4.45 23.93 24.87
CA ARG A 19 -3.11 24.51 24.64
C ARG A 19 -1.99 23.49 24.64
N GLY A 20 -2.21 22.28 25.12
CA GLY A 20 -1.20 21.23 25.21
C GLY A 20 -0.09 21.54 26.24
N GLU A 21 -0.36 22.34 27.23
CA GLU A 21 0.64 22.81 28.23
C GLU A 21 0.72 21.86 29.42
N VAL A 22 -0.34 21.07 29.67
CA VAL A 22 -0.43 20.11 30.77
C VAL A 22 -1.01 18.78 30.25
N GLN A 23 -0.77 17.71 31.01
CA GLN A 23 -1.24 16.36 30.63
C GLN A 23 -2.77 16.21 30.72
N ASN A 24 -3.35 16.79 31.74
CA ASN A 24 -4.78 16.69 32.02
C ASN A 24 -5.48 18.01 31.71
N ASP A 25 -6.76 17.93 31.40
CA ASP A 25 -7.54 19.14 31.20
C ASP A 25 -7.66 19.94 32.51
N ASP A 26 -7.16 21.16 32.45
CA ASP A 26 -7.30 22.15 33.46
C ASP A 26 -7.58 23.49 32.79
N CYS A 27 -8.86 23.83 32.63
CA CYS A 27 -9.31 25.09 32.05
C CYS A 27 -8.79 25.38 30.61
N GLY A 28 -8.72 24.37 29.76
CA GLY A 28 -8.27 24.50 28.37
C GLY A 28 -6.75 24.47 28.15
N LEU A 29 -5.97 24.16 29.19
CA LEU A 29 -4.53 23.96 29.11
C LEU A 29 -4.14 22.53 28.76
N GLY A 30 -5.10 21.59 28.80
CA GLY A 30 -4.91 20.15 28.64
C GLY A 30 -4.23 19.73 27.37
N ALA A 31 -3.95 18.41 27.27
CA ALA A 31 -3.26 17.84 26.14
C ALA A 31 -4.00 18.03 24.82
N LEU A 32 -3.26 18.23 23.74
CA LEU A 32 -3.78 18.17 22.37
C LEU A 32 -4.22 16.74 22.03
N LYS A 33 -5.07 16.58 21.03
CA LYS A 33 -5.52 15.26 20.59
C LYS A 33 -4.63 14.67 19.52
N THR A 34 -4.14 15.50 18.59
CA THR A 34 -3.42 15.06 17.39
C THR A 34 -2.00 15.57 17.31
N LEU A 35 -1.16 14.83 16.57
CA LEU A 35 0.22 15.23 16.27
C LEU A 35 0.27 16.44 15.34
N GLU A 36 -0.67 16.54 14.42
CA GLU A 36 -0.81 17.66 13.48
C GLU A 36 -0.98 18.98 14.23
N HIS A 37 -1.83 19.00 15.26
CA HIS A 37 -2.03 20.19 16.07
C HIS A 37 -0.80 20.55 16.92
N ALA A 38 -0.07 19.55 17.42
CA ALA A 38 1.20 19.80 18.09
C ALA A 38 2.21 20.46 17.16
N ILE A 39 2.38 19.95 15.94
CA ILE A 39 3.27 20.54 14.91
C ILE A 39 2.80 21.95 14.55
N ARG A 40 1.51 22.15 14.35
CA ARG A 40 0.93 23.48 14.06
C ARG A 40 1.24 24.49 15.18
N LYS A 41 1.05 24.09 16.44
CA LYS A 41 1.39 24.92 17.59
C LYS A 41 2.88 25.28 17.58
N ILE A 42 3.76 24.34 17.35
CA ILE A 42 5.21 24.60 17.27
C ILE A 42 5.50 25.57 16.14
N SER A 43 4.90 25.39 14.96
CA SER A 43 5.07 26.31 13.85
C SER A 43 4.69 27.76 14.20
N VAL A 44 3.60 27.94 14.93
CA VAL A 44 3.19 29.27 15.42
C VAL A 44 4.23 29.83 16.40
N LEU A 45 4.73 29.04 17.35
CA LEU A 45 5.79 29.47 18.26
C LEU A 45 7.04 29.92 17.50
N ARG A 46 7.45 29.20 16.47
CA ARG A 46 8.59 29.57 15.63
C ARG A 46 8.38 30.90 14.88
N GLN A 47 7.15 31.16 14.43
CA GLN A 47 6.80 32.44 13.77
C GLN A 47 6.87 33.64 14.72
N THR A 48 6.65 33.43 16.02
CA THR A 48 6.80 34.48 17.03
C THR A 48 8.26 34.68 17.50
N GLY A 49 9.21 33.97 16.92
CA GLY A 49 10.64 34.04 17.26
C GLY A 49 11.07 33.14 18.40
N GLU A 50 10.16 32.30 18.95
CA GLU A 50 10.49 31.30 19.97
C GLU A 50 11.17 30.08 19.34
N ASN A 51 12.47 29.93 19.57
CA ASN A 51 13.30 28.88 18.99
C ASN A 51 13.85 27.88 20.02
N SER A 52 13.31 27.87 21.23
CA SER A 52 13.71 26.91 22.26
C SER A 52 13.42 25.47 21.83
N PRO A 53 14.22 24.49 22.28
CA PRO A 53 13.93 23.08 22.07
C PRO A 53 12.54 22.71 22.59
N VAL A 54 11.80 21.93 21.81
CA VAL A 54 10.45 21.48 22.17
C VAL A 54 10.45 19.98 22.37
N THR A 55 9.87 19.51 23.49
CA THR A 55 9.55 18.10 23.70
C THR A 55 8.05 17.91 23.55
N VAL A 56 7.64 17.03 22.63
CA VAL A 56 6.27 16.58 22.47
C VAL A 56 6.11 15.27 23.23
N TRP A 57 5.37 15.33 24.32
CA TRP A 57 5.07 14.19 25.17
C TRP A 57 3.82 13.47 24.69
N LEU A 58 3.95 12.19 24.32
CA LEU A 58 2.88 11.36 23.81
C LEU A 58 2.33 10.46 24.89
N ALA A 59 1.08 10.65 25.28
CA ALA A 59 0.39 9.74 26.18
C ALA A 59 0.27 8.34 25.56
N PRO A 60 0.21 7.27 26.37
CA PRO A 60 0.03 5.92 25.87
C PRO A 60 -1.23 5.81 25.02
N GLY A 61 -1.13 5.14 23.88
CA GLY A 61 -2.26 4.93 22.96
C GLY A 61 -1.87 4.80 21.51
N LYS A 62 -2.89 4.71 20.65
CA LYS A 62 -2.77 4.60 19.20
C LYS A 62 -3.08 5.95 18.55
N TYR A 63 -2.14 6.44 17.79
CA TYR A 63 -2.23 7.68 17.02
C TYR A 63 -2.43 7.30 15.55
N PHE A 64 -3.65 7.42 15.05
CA PHE A 64 -3.94 7.20 13.63
C PHE A 64 -3.62 8.46 12.84
N ILE A 65 -2.82 8.30 11.80
CA ILE A 65 -2.40 9.36 10.89
C ILE A 65 -3.11 9.14 9.56
N ASP A 66 -4.12 9.95 9.31
CA ASP A 66 -4.96 9.83 8.12
C ASP A 66 -4.32 10.43 6.87
N ASP A 67 -3.46 11.44 7.06
CA ASP A 67 -2.73 12.12 6.01
C ASP A 67 -1.28 12.39 6.40
N THR A 68 -0.44 12.72 5.44
CA THR A 68 0.97 13.04 5.67
C THR A 68 1.14 14.20 6.63
N ILE A 69 1.82 13.99 7.75
CA ILE A 69 2.22 15.06 8.66
C ILE A 69 3.46 15.74 8.10
N THR A 70 3.31 16.99 7.68
CA THR A 70 4.42 17.80 7.21
C THR A 70 5.00 18.63 8.35
N ILE A 71 6.29 18.45 8.65
CA ILE A 71 7.03 19.28 9.59
C ILE A 71 7.64 20.44 8.80
N PRO A 72 7.20 21.70 9.02
CA PRO A 72 7.75 22.87 8.32
C PRO A 72 9.25 23.06 8.59
N LYS A 73 9.97 23.67 7.64
CA LYS A 73 11.43 23.88 7.74
C LYS A 73 11.86 24.67 8.97
N ASN A 74 11.00 25.53 9.47
CA ASN A 74 11.27 26.32 10.68
C ASN A 74 10.97 25.55 11.98
N CYS A 75 10.48 24.30 11.89
CA CYS A 75 10.16 23.48 13.05
C CYS A 75 11.28 22.48 13.32
N ASP A 76 12.48 22.97 13.61
CA ASP A 76 13.62 22.18 14.07
C ASP A 76 13.63 22.02 15.61
N ASN A 77 14.59 21.25 16.13
CA ASN A 77 14.76 21.00 17.56
C ASN A 77 13.50 20.46 18.26
N ILE A 78 12.78 19.55 17.61
CA ILE A 78 11.61 18.86 18.17
C ILE A 78 12.01 17.44 18.54
N THR A 79 11.64 17.04 19.74
CA THR A 79 11.79 15.65 20.22
C THR A 79 10.44 15.10 20.60
N PHE A 80 10.06 13.96 20.02
CA PHE A 80 8.86 13.21 20.42
C PHE A 80 9.26 12.15 21.44
N ARG A 81 8.56 12.09 22.58
CA ARG A 81 8.82 11.13 23.66
C ARG A 81 7.54 10.49 24.17
N PRO A 82 7.54 9.20 24.50
CA PRO A 82 6.44 8.58 25.19
C PRO A 82 6.35 9.09 26.63
N LEU A 83 5.13 9.34 27.09
CA LEU A 83 4.84 9.71 28.47
C LEU A 83 4.46 8.47 29.30
N GLY A 84 5.40 7.55 29.46
CA GLY A 84 5.15 6.25 30.05
C GLY A 84 4.25 5.37 29.19
N GLY A 85 4.41 4.08 29.21
CA GLY A 85 3.60 3.13 28.47
C GLY A 85 3.83 3.10 26.95
N LYS A 86 3.02 2.31 26.24
CA LYS A 86 3.18 2.04 24.81
C LYS A 86 2.52 3.12 23.96
N VAL A 87 3.27 3.68 23.03
CA VAL A 87 2.79 4.61 21.99
C VAL A 87 2.93 3.94 20.63
N GLU A 88 1.87 3.92 19.85
CA GLU A 88 1.86 3.40 18.47
C GLU A 88 1.39 4.50 17.52
N ILE A 89 2.24 4.87 16.56
CA ILE A 89 1.89 5.77 15.46
C ILE A 89 1.54 4.90 14.27
N ILE A 90 0.33 5.05 13.74
CA ILE A 90 -0.24 4.16 12.73
C ILE A 90 -0.62 5.01 11.52
N GLY A 91 0.11 4.82 10.41
CA GLY A 91 -0.18 5.48 9.12
C GLY A 91 -1.27 4.74 8.35
N ALA A 92 -2.47 4.67 8.93
CA ALA A 92 -3.61 4.02 8.29
C ALA A 92 -4.92 4.64 8.77
N LYS A 93 -5.92 4.63 7.90
CA LYS A 93 -7.30 4.98 8.25
C LYS A 93 -7.99 3.81 8.95
N ARG A 94 -8.72 4.09 10.01
CA ARG A 94 -9.50 3.08 10.71
C ARG A 94 -10.83 2.87 9.99
N LEU A 95 -11.10 1.62 9.58
CA LEU A 95 -12.41 1.24 9.10
C LEU A 95 -13.41 1.20 10.27
N GLN A 96 -14.62 1.68 10.01
CA GLN A 96 -15.74 1.72 10.96
C GLN A 96 -16.90 0.91 10.39
N ASP A 97 -17.91 0.67 11.20
CA ASP A 97 -19.16 0.01 10.78
C ASP A 97 -18.93 -1.34 10.07
N VAL A 98 -18.06 -2.16 10.69
CA VAL A 98 -17.79 -3.51 10.21
C VAL A 98 -19.02 -4.38 10.43
N MET A 99 -19.53 -5.02 9.38
CA MET A 99 -20.73 -5.84 9.40
C MET A 99 -20.44 -7.27 8.96
N CYS A 100 -21.28 -8.22 9.37
CA CYS A 100 -21.30 -9.55 8.78
C CYS A 100 -21.96 -9.48 7.39
N ASP A 101 -21.38 -10.17 6.44
CA ASP A 101 -21.78 -10.15 5.04
C ASP A 101 -21.50 -11.51 4.38
N GLU A 102 -21.94 -11.68 3.16
CA GLU A 102 -21.66 -12.86 2.34
C GLU A 102 -21.18 -12.44 0.96
N LEU A 103 -20.05 -12.97 0.53
CA LEU A 103 -19.50 -12.72 -0.78
C LEU A 103 -19.20 -14.05 -1.49
N TYR A 104 -19.89 -14.32 -2.61
CA TYR A 104 -19.77 -15.57 -3.38
C TYR A 104 -19.95 -16.85 -2.53
N GLY A 105 -20.92 -16.83 -1.61
CA GLY A 105 -21.21 -17.98 -0.73
C GLY A 105 -20.23 -18.15 0.44
N VAL A 106 -19.37 -17.15 0.69
CA VAL A 106 -18.44 -17.15 1.81
C VAL A 106 -18.87 -16.09 2.82
N GLU A 107 -19.13 -16.52 4.06
CA GLU A 107 -19.36 -15.59 5.17
C GLU A 107 -18.10 -14.77 5.43
N CYS A 108 -18.23 -13.46 5.44
CA CYS A 108 -17.13 -12.52 5.61
C CYS A 108 -17.53 -11.31 6.46
N LEU A 109 -16.57 -10.44 6.70
CA LEU A 109 -16.81 -9.12 7.27
C LEU A 109 -16.66 -8.08 6.17
N SER A 110 -17.60 -7.15 6.07
CA SER A 110 -17.52 -6.01 5.17
C SER A 110 -17.42 -4.70 5.93
N ALA A 111 -16.76 -3.72 5.34
CA ALA A 111 -16.71 -2.35 5.82
C ALA A 111 -16.59 -1.38 4.66
N LYS A 112 -17.22 -0.21 4.77
CA LYS A 112 -17.06 0.83 3.76
C LYS A 112 -15.66 1.45 3.83
N VAL A 113 -15.06 1.58 2.65
CA VAL A 113 -13.82 2.34 2.51
C VAL A 113 -14.16 3.83 2.48
N PRO A 114 -13.39 4.71 3.15
CA PRO A 114 -13.62 6.16 3.09
C PRO A 114 -13.59 6.67 1.65
N ASP A 115 -14.47 7.63 1.36
CA ASP A 115 -14.67 8.18 0.01
C ASP A 115 -13.35 8.57 -0.66
N GLY A 116 -13.19 8.15 -1.91
CA GLY A 116 -12.01 8.43 -2.74
C GLY A 116 -10.75 7.63 -2.38
N ALA A 117 -10.81 6.76 -1.38
CA ALA A 117 -9.68 5.89 -1.05
C ALA A 117 -9.74 4.57 -1.83
N ILE A 118 -8.58 4.15 -2.34
CA ILE A 118 -8.37 2.80 -2.86
C ILE A 118 -7.42 2.12 -1.88
N PRO A 119 -7.87 1.08 -1.14
CA PRO A 119 -7.02 0.43 -0.16
C PRO A 119 -5.94 -0.39 -0.86
N GLU A 120 -4.70 -0.22 -0.43
CA GLU A 120 -3.57 -1.03 -0.87
C GLU A 120 -3.28 -2.16 0.11
N ASP A 121 -3.56 -1.93 1.39
CA ASP A 121 -3.32 -2.87 2.47
C ASP A 121 -4.47 -2.87 3.48
N LEU A 122 -4.72 -4.02 4.07
CA LEU A 122 -5.61 -4.18 5.21
C LEU A 122 -4.87 -4.77 6.41
N PHE A 123 -5.07 -4.17 7.58
CA PHE A 123 -4.55 -4.68 8.85
C PHE A 123 -5.70 -5.04 9.78
N VAL A 124 -5.71 -6.27 10.26
CA VAL A 124 -6.68 -6.76 11.25
C VAL A 124 -5.93 -7.05 12.54
N ASN A 125 -6.30 -6.37 13.63
CA ASN A 125 -5.64 -6.52 14.94
C ASN A 125 -4.10 -6.33 14.88
N GLY A 126 -3.63 -5.41 14.03
CA GLY A 126 -2.20 -5.11 13.85
C GLY A 126 -1.42 -6.10 13.00
N LYS A 127 -2.08 -7.06 12.38
CA LYS A 127 -1.49 -8.00 11.41
C LYS A 127 -1.98 -7.66 10.02
N ARG A 128 -1.07 -7.63 9.04
CA ARG A 128 -1.42 -7.46 7.65
C ARG A 128 -2.23 -8.67 7.18
N ALA A 129 -3.35 -8.42 6.55
CA ALA A 129 -4.18 -9.41 5.89
C ALA A 129 -3.70 -9.61 4.45
N ASP A 130 -3.91 -10.81 3.91
CA ASP A 130 -3.48 -11.15 2.57
C ASP A 130 -4.56 -10.73 1.56
N ILE A 131 -4.17 -10.05 0.49
CA ILE A 131 -5.09 -9.78 -0.60
C ILE A 131 -5.40 -11.09 -1.34
N THR A 132 -6.66 -11.28 -1.74
CA THR A 132 -7.04 -12.45 -2.55
C THR A 132 -6.19 -12.55 -3.80
N ARG A 133 -5.77 -13.76 -4.17
CA ARG A 133 -4.91 -14.00 -5.33
C ARG A 133 -5.37 -15.17 -6.18
N TYR A 134 -5.10 -15.08 -7.47
CA TYR A 134 -5.27 -16.16 -8.43
C TYR A 134 -3.94 -16.39 -9.20
N PRO A 135 -3.46 -17.64 -9.28
CA PRO A 135 -3.97 -18.84 -8.62
C PRO A 135 -3.75 -18.80 -7.10
N GLU A 136 -4.46 -19.64 -6.35
CA GLU A 136 -4.31 -19.70 -4.87
C GLU A 136 -2.89 -20.07 -4.42
N SER A 137 -2.15 -20.78 -5.28
CA SER A 137 -0.75 -21.15 -5.07
C SER A 137 0.00 -21.18 -6.40
N GLY A 138 1.33 -20.97 -6.36
CA GLY A 138 2.15 -20.90 -7.56
C GLY A 138 1.88 -19.63 -8.38
N TYR A 139 2.12 -19.70 -9.67
CA TYR A 139 2.06 -18.57 -10.61
C TYR A 139 1.37 -19.00 -11.90
N LEU A 140 0.79 -18.04 -12.59
CA LEU A 140 0.45 -18.12 -14.01
C LEU A 140 1.69 -17.74 -14.82
N SER A 141 1.74 -18.12 -16.10
CA SER A 141 2.85 -17.79 -16.97
C SER A 141 2.34 -17.15 -18.27
N ALA A 142 2.76 -15.94 -18.55
CA ALA A 142 2.46 -15.32 -19.84
C ALA A 142 3.13 -16.10 -20.98
N VAL A 143 2.37 -16.40 -22.02
CA VAL A 143 2.87 -17.10 -23.20
C VAL A 143 3.75 -16.17 -24.03
N GLU A 144 3.33 -14.91 -24.14
CA GLU A 144 4.00 -13.85 -24.86
C GLU A 144 3.72 -12.51 -24.21
N THR A 145 4.68 -11.59 -24.26
CA THR A 145 4.52 -10.22 -23.80
C THR A 145 5.11 -9.26 -24.81
N GLY A 146 4.66 -8.02 -24.83
CA GLY A 146 5.22 -7.03 -25.74
C GLY A 146 4.74 -5.62 -25.47
N SER A 147 5.30 -4.68 -26.22
CA SER A 147 4.91 -3.27 -26.20
C SER A 147 4.18 -2.88 -27.50
N LYS A 148 3.37 -1.82 -27.44
CA LYS A 148 2.70 -1.24 -28.63
C LYS A 148 3.69 -0.72 -29.64
N THR A 149 4.85 -0.26 -29.21
CA THR A 149 5.91 0.26 -30.09
C THR A 149 6.79 -0.85 -30.66
N GLY A 150 6.79 -2.02 -30.02
CA GLY A 150 7.67 -3.13 -30.40
C GLY A 150 9.14 -2.93 -30.05
N ALA A 151 9.51 -1.82 -29.37
CA ALA A 151 10.88 -1.58 -28.93
C ALA A 151 11.20 -2.36 -27.65
N LEU A 152 12.40 -2.92 -27.58
CA LEU A 152 12.83 -3.86 -26.54
C LEU A 152 12.82 -3.25 -25.12
N TYR A 153 12.93 -1.94 -25.00
CA TYR A 153 13.06 -1.24 -23.71
C TYR A 153 11.84 -0.36 -23.34
N ASP A 154 10.75 -0.46 -24.09
CA ASP A 154 9.58 0.40 -23.89
C ASP A 154 8.62 -0.12 -22.81
N GLY A 155 9.04 -1.13 -22.06
CA GLY A 155 8.17 -1.81 -21.10
C GLY A 155 7.22 -2.79 -21.79
N THR A 156 6.31 -3.37 -21.00
CA THR A 156 5.29 -4.30 -21.51
C THR A 156 3.92 -3.70 -21.26
N ASP A 157 3.09 -3.61 -22.28
CA ASP A 157 1.72 -3.09 -22.19
C ASP A 157 0.65 -4.10 -22.63
N TRP A 158 1.07 -5.31 -23.07
CA TRP A 158 0.17 -6.42 -23.32
C TRP A 158 0.83 -7.78 -23.06
N MET A 159 0.01 -8.79 -22.79
CA MET A 159 0.43 -10.18 -22.70
C MET A 159 -0.57 -11.11 -23.37
N ILE A 160 -0.11 -12.29 -23.78
CA ILE A 160 -0.97 -13.45 -24.07
C ILE A 160 -0.94 -14.35 -22.84
N ALA A 161 -2.08 -14.51 -22.19
CA ALA A 161 -2.23 -15.38 -21.04
C ALA A 161 -2.14 -16.87 -21.44
N ASP A 162 -1.71 -17.73 -20.52
CA ASP A 162 -1.66 -19.18 -20.73
C ASP A 162 -3.07 -19.81 -20.80
N ARG A 163 -4.09 -19.07 -20.35
CA ARG A 163 -5.49 -19.50 -20.27
C ARG A 163 -6.47 -18.38 -20.53
N ASP A 164 -7.73 -18.71 -20.73
CA ASP A 164 -8.82 -17.75 -20.73
C ASP A 164 -9.04 -17.17 -19.31
N LEU A 165 -9.08 -15.86 -19.21
CA LEU A 165 -9.31 -15.11 -17.97
C LEU A 165 -10.70 -14.44 -17.96
N SER A 166 -11.50 -14.58 -19.01
CA SER A 166 -12.77 -13.87 -19.17
C SER A 166 -13.83 -14.28 -18.13
N GLU A 167 -13.72 -15.49 -17.57
CA GLU A 167 -14.60 -15.98 -16.52
C GLU A 167 -14.27 -15.42 -15.11
N LEU A 168 -13.19 -14.65 -14.98
CA LEU A 168 -12.80 -14.07 -13.71
C LEU A 168 -13.62 -12.83 -13.41
N VAL A 169 -14.49 -12.92 -12.41
CA VAL A 169 -15.31 -11.79 -11.95
C VAL A 169 -14.42 -10.72 -11.35
N GLY A 170 -14.62 -9.47 -11.76
CA GLY A 170 -13.80 -8.35 -11.30
C GLY A 170 -12.43 -8.24 -11.97
N LEU A 171 -12.20 -8.93 -13.09
CA LEU A 171 -10.90 -8.96 -13.79
C LEU A 171 -10.35 -7.55 -14.07
N TYR A 172 -11.21 -6.60 -14.46
CA TYR A 172 -10.80 -5.23 -14.80
C TYR A 172 -10.52 -4.34 -13.57
N ASP A 173 -11.01 -4.73 -12.41
CA ASP A 173 -10.69 -4.08 -11.13
C ASP A 173 -9.54 -4.77 -10.41
N ALA A 174 -9.22 -6.00 -10.79
CA ALA A 174 -8.11 -6.77 -10.25
C ALA A 174 -6.76 -6.20 -10.69
N THR A 175 -5.69 -6.64 -10.05
CA THR A 175 -4.32 -6.23 -10.34
C THR A 175 -3.51 -7.41 -10.83
N VAL A 176 -2.95 -7.31 -12.03
CA VAL A 176 -1.93 -8.24 -12.50
C VAL A 176 -0.59 -7.83 -11.90
N VAL A 177 0.05 -8.77 -11.23
CA VAL A 177 1.36 -8.58 -10.60
C VAL A 177 2.38 -9.39 -11.36
N PHE A 178 3.26 -8.72 -12.08
CA PHE A 178 4.41 -9.34 -12.74
C PHE A 178 5.57 -9.48 -11.76
N ARG A 179 6.21 -10.64 -11.76
CA ARG A 179 7.41 -10.93 -10.98
C ARG A 179 8.65 -10.76 -11.85
N HIS A 180 9.32 -9.63 -11.71
CA HIS A 180 10.66 -9.45 -12.26
C HIS A 180 11.72 -10.01 -11.30
N PHE A 181 12.99 -10.07 -11.71
CA PHE A 181 14.06 -10.62 -10.89
C PHE A 181 14.23 -9.94 -9.53
N TRP A 182 13.98 -8.61 -9.46
CA TRP A 182 14.22 -7.82 -8.25
C TRP A 182 13.07 -6.91 -7.84
N ILE A 183 12.02 -6.80 -8.67
CA ILE A 183 10.83 -6.01 -8.36
C ILE A 183 9.56 -6.74 -8.79
N GLU A 184 8.44 -6.29 -8.23
CA GLU A 184 7.09 -6.60 -8.71
C GLU A 184 6.51 -5.35 -9.37
N GLU A 185 5.83 -5.53 -10.49
CA GLU A 185 5.08 -4.45 -11.13
C GLU A 185 3.59 -4.81 -11.20
N ARG A 186 2.76 -3.84 -10.88
CA ARG A 186 1.32 -3.98 -10.68
C ARG A 186 0.57 -3.18 -11.73
N LEU A 187 -0.28 -3.82 -12.53
CA LEU A 187 -0.99 -3.25 -13.67
C LEU A 187 -2.46 -3.64 -13.62
N LYS A 188 -3.33 -2.77 -14.20
CA LYS A 188 -4.73 -3.10 -14.44
C LYS A 188 -4.89 -3.59 -15.88
N ILE A 189 -5.84 -4.52 -16.08
CA ILE A 189 -6.23 -4.93 -17.41
C ILE A 189 -7.21 -3.88 -17.95
N GLU A 190 -6.85 -3.23 -19.05
CA GLU A 190 -7.72 -2.31 -19.80
C GLU A 190 -8.69 -3.09 -20.69
N SER A 191 -8.20 -4.14 -21.35
CA SER A 191 -9.03 -5.02 -22.18
C SER A 191 -8.49 -6.44 -22.22
N PHE A 192 -9.39 -7.41 -22.42
CA PHE A 192 -9.06 -8.82 -22.58
C PHE A 192 -9.85 -9.43 -23.74
N ASP A 193 -9.15 -10.03 -24.69
CA ASP A 193 -9.74 -10.81 -25.78
C ASP A 193 -9.63 -12.30 -25.46
N ALA A 194 -10.78 -12.94 -25.22
CA ALA A 194 -10.86 -14.34 -24.85
C ALA A 194 -10.36 -15.30 -25.96
N LEU A 195 -10.54 -14.94 -27.25
CA LEU A 195 -10.13 -15.79 -28.37
C LEU A 195 -8.61 -15.88 -28.51
N SER A 196 -7.94 -14.73 -28.47
CA SER A 196 -6.48 -14.65 -28.52
C SER A 196 -5.82 -14.77 -27.14
N ARG A 197 -6.61 -14.68 -26.08
CA ARG A 197 -6.18 -14.60 -24.67
C ARG A 197 -5.27 -13.40 -24.40
N LYS A 198 -5.45 -12.34 -25.18
CA LYS A 198 -4.62 -11.13 -25.11
C LYS A 198 -5.18 -10.17 -24.07
N ALA A 199 -4.40 -9.88 -23.06
CA ALA A 199 -4.64 -8.80 -22.12
C ALA A 199 -3.83 -7.55 -22.53
N VAL A 200 -4.49 -6.39 -22.55
CA VAL A 200 -3.84 -5.08 -22.71
C VAL A 200 -3.94 -4.36 -21.38
N PHE A 201 -2.87 -3.68 -20.96
CA PHE A 201 -2.78 -3.00 -19.68
C PHE A 201 -3.05 -1.50 -19.80
N ASP A 202 -3.48 -0.91 -18.68
CA ASP A 202 -3.74 0.54 -18.52
C ASP A 202 -2.48 1.39 -18.71
N ARG A 203 -1.32 0.81 -18.49
CA ARG A 203 0.00 1.43 -18.67
C ARG A 203 1.05 0.36 -19.02
N HIS A 204 2.22 0.79 -19.43
CA HIS A 204 3.35 -0.12 -19.62
C HIS A 204 4.10 -0.34 -18.29
N THR A 205 4.81 -1.47 -18.18
CA THR A 205 5.78 -1.73 -17.11
C THR A 205 7.00 -0.82 -17.28
N THR A 206 7.72 -0.54 -16.19
CA THR A 206 9.01 0.16 -16.23
C THR A 206 10.06 -0.69 -16.92
N PHE A 207 10.02 -2.00 -16.67
CA PHE A 207 10.93 -2.97 -17.27
C PHE A 207 10.16 -3.90 -18.21
N THR A 208 10.75 -4.22 -19.34
CA THR A 208 10.13 -5.18 -20.25
C THR A 208 9.97 -6.53 -19.56
N ALA A 209 8.75 -7.03 -19.52
CA ALA A 209 8.46 -8.38 -19.06
C ALA A 209 8.85 -9.35 -20.18
N LEU A 210 10.02 -9.97 -20.07
CA LEU A 210 10.54 -10.85 -21.10
C LEU A 210 9.99 -12.26 -20.92
N THR A 211 9.36 -12.77 -21.97
CA THR A 211 9.28 -14.21 -22.19
C THR A 211 10.59 -14.64 -22.83
N LEU A 212 11.43 -15.36 -22.12
CA LEU A 212 12.67 -15.87 -22.69
C LEU A 212 12.33 -16.96 -23.72
N ASN A 213 12.37 -16.58 -24.96
CA ASN A 213 12.25 -17.55 -26.06
C ASN A 213 13.60 -18.28 -26.17
N LYS A 214 13.60 -19.60 -26.02
CA LYS A 214 14.82 -20.44 -26.06
C LYS A 214 15.70 -20.26 -27.29
N ASP A 215 15.11 -19.78 -28.38
CA ASP A 215 15.81 -19.62 -29.68
C ASP A 215 16.54 -18.29 -29.84
N LYS A 216 16.35 -17.35 -28.90
CA LYS A 216 17.09 -16.08 -28.86
C LYS A 216 17.99 -16.07 -27.64
N LYS A 217 19.20 -16.63 -27.76
CA LYS A 217 20.30 -16.39 -26.82
C LYS A 217 20.33 -14.91 -26.49
N SER A 218 20.44 -14.60 -25.18
CA SER A 218 20.41 -13.29 -24.57
C SER A 218 21.51 -12.34 -25.03
N GLU A 219 21.55 -12.01 -26.31
CA GLU A 219 22.48 -10.98 -26.82
C GLU A 219 22.05 -9.55 -26.41
N SER A 220 20.88 -9.39 -25.79
CA SER A 220 20.30 -8.05 -25.60
C SER A 220 20.39 -7.46 -24.19
N LEU A 221 20.81 -8.17 -23.17
CA LEU A 221 20.79 -7.63 -21.80
C LEU A 221 22.17 -7.24 -21.24
N GLY A 222 23.28 -7.52 -21.93
CA GLY A 222 24.63 -7.15 -21.45
C GLY A 222 25.00 -7.71 -20.07
N MET A 223 24.17 -8.56 -19.50
CA MET A 223 24.44 -9.31 -18.29
C MET A 223 24.94 -10.68 -18.68
N ASN A 224 26.22 -10.94 -18.43
CA ASN A 224 26.73 -12.30 -18.41
C ASN A 224 26.03 -13.05 -17.30
N CYS A 225 25.02 -13.86 -17.63
CA CYS A 225 24.37 -14.79 -16.70
C CYS A 225 25.26 -16.00 -16.37
N GLU A 226 26.58 -15.87 -16.44
CA GLU A 226 27.52 -16.96 -16.13
C GLU A 226 27.66 -17.19 -14.62
N ASP A 227 27.29 -16.22 -13.78
CA ASP A 227 27.42 -16.29 -12.31
C ASP A 227 26.11 -16.45 -11.53
N ALA A 228 24.96 -16.43 -12.18
CA ALA A 228 23.72 -16.84 -11.56
C ALA A 228 23.46 -18.30 -11.93
N GLU A 229 23.32 -19.18 -10.98
CA GLU A 229 22.67 -20.50 -11.12
C GLU A 229 21.20 -20.28 -11.56
N CYS A 230 21.02 -19.70 -12.73
CA CYS A 230 19.81 -19.86 -13.51
C CYS A 230 19.80 -21.33 -13.89
N ASP A 231 18.96 -22.12 -13.21
CA ASP A 231 18.75 -23.51 -13.54
C ASP A 231 18.30 -23.58 -15.01
N SER A 232 19.30 -23.72 -15.90
CA SER A 232 19.15 -23.70 -17.36
C SER A 232 18.33 -24.89 -17.88
N ASN A 233 17.83 -25.71 -16.97
CA ASN A 233 16.96 -26.84 -17.22
C ASN A 233 15.47 -26.51 -17.11
N ASP A 234 15.09 -25.32 -16.59
CA ASP A 234 13.68 -24.94 -16.62
C ASP A 234 13.33 -24.40 -18.02
N ALA A 235 12.84 -25.35 -18.83
CA ALA A 235 12.61 -25.20 -20.26
C ALA A 235 11.52 -24.17 -20.63
N ASN A 236 11.02 -23.39 -19.66
CA ASN A 236 9.91 -22.46 -19.79
C ASN A 236 10.15 -21.18 -18.97
N SER A 237 11.16 -20.41 -19.31
CA SER A 237 11.26 -19.06 -18.75
C SER A 237 10.15 -18.17 -19.33
N ARG A 238 8.93 -18.44 -18.91
CA ARG A 238 7.75 -17.62 -19.15
C ARG A 238 7.71 -16.56 -18.08
N MET A 239 7.17 -15.38 -18.43
CA MET A 239 6.97 -14.34 -17.43
C MET A 239 5.90 -14.75 -16.45
N ASP A 240 6.29 -14.96 -15.20
CA ASP A 240 5.38 -15.35 -14.13
C ASP A 240 4.56 -14.16 -13.65
N TYR A 241 3.27 -14.38 -13.43
CA TYR A 241 2.36 -13.39 -12.88
C TYR A 241 1.31 -14.03 -11.97
N ILE A 242 0.68 -13.18 -11.18
CA ILE A 242 -0.53 -13.50 -10.42
C ILE A 242 -1.56 -12.41 -10.65
N ILE A 243 -2.80 -12.69 -10.31
CA ILE A 243 -3.89 -11.72 -10.32
C ILE A 243 -4.38 -11.55 -8.89
N GLU A 244 -4.34 -10.34 -8.37
CA GLU A 244 -4.79 -9.98 -7.02
C GLU A 244 -6.10 -9.21 -7.04
N GLY A 245 -6.89 -9.34 -5.96
CA GLY A 245 -8.11 -8.57 -5.79
C GLY A 245 -9.33 -9.11 -6.53
N LEU A 246 -9.37 -10.41 -6.83
CA LEU A 246 -10.55 -11.07 -7.39
C LEU A 246 -11.53 -11.47 -6.27
N PRO A 247 -12.79 -10.97 -6.29
CA PRO A 247 -13.75 -11.21 -5.22
C PRO A 247 -14.07 -12.70 -5.00
N GLN A 248 -14.17 -13.48 -6.08
CA GLN A 248 -14.46 -14.91 -6.01
C GLN A 248 -13.33 -15.76 -5.40
N MET A 249 -12.17 -15.15 -5.18
CA MET A 249 -11.02 -15.82 -4.56
C MET A 249 -10.95 -15.62 -3.05
N LEU A 250 -11.91 -14.90 -2.44
CA LEU A 250 -12.03 -14.80 -0.99
C LEU A 250 -12.49 -16.13 -0.43
N LYS A 251 -11.59 -16.92 0.15
CA LYS A 251 -11.86 -18.30 0.61
C LYS A 251 -11.25 -18.63 1.96
N LYS A 252 -10.23 -17.92 2.39
CA LYS A 252 -9.46 -18.25 3.59
C LYS A 252 -9.60 -17.16 4.66
N PRO A 253 -9.53 -17.53 5.93
CA PRO A 253 -9.40 -16.55 7.00
C PRO A 253 -8.19 -15.63 6.78
N ASN A 254 -8.35 -14.37 7.13
CA ASN A 254 -7.33 -13.33 6.99
C ASN A 254 -7.01 -12.93 5.53
N GLU A 255 -7.83 -13.33 4.58
CA GLU A 255 -7.84 -12.76 3.23
C GLU A 255 -8.78 -11.56 3.15
N TRP A 256 -8.49 -10.65 2.23
CA TRP A 256 -9.35 -9.50 1.95
C TRP A 256 -9.39 -9.18 0.46
N VAL A 257 -10.44 -8.51 0.06
CA VAL A 257 -10.62 -7.97 -1.29
C VAL A 257 -11.34 -6.63 -1.21
N TYR A 258 -10.95 -5.72 -2.08
CA TYR A 258 -11.69 -4.49 -2.31
C TYR A 258 -12.67 -4.71 -3.45
N VAL A 259 -13.95 -4.53 -3.15
CA VAL A 259 -15.02 -4.56 -4.16
C VAL A 259 -15.45 -3.14 -4.43
N LYS A 260 -15.31 -2.69 -5.68
CA LYS A 260 -15.77 -1.38 -6.09
C LYS A 260 -17.30 -1.40 -6.12
N ASP A 261 -17.93 -0.46 -5.41
CA ASP A 261 -19.37 -0.32 -5.44
C ASP A 261 -19.84 -0.14 -6.90
N THR A 262 -20.50 -1.16 -7.41
CA THR A 262 -21.37 -1.02 -8.59
C THR A 262 -22.72 -0.58 -8.05
N ASN A 263 -23.10 0.69 -8.24
CA ASN A 263 -24.42 1.26 -7.87
C ASN A 263 -25.59 0.31 -8.17
#